data_18b69af297a0936b7b06ec1dc1f0c0e7
#
_entry.id   18b69af297a0936b7b06ec1dc1f0c0e7
#
_cell.length_a   1.000
_cell.length_b   1.000
_cell.length_c   1.000
_cell.angle_alpha   90.00
_cell.angle_beta   90.00
_cell.angle_gamma   90.00
#
_symmetry.space_group_name_H-M   'P 1'
#
loop_
_entity.id
_entity.type
_entity.pdbx_description
1 polymer ?
#
loop_
_entity_poly.entity_id
_entity_poly.type
_entity_poly.pdbx_seq_one_letter_code
_entity_poly.pdbx_strand_id
1 'polypeptide(L)'
;INEGEVVVLCGESGCGKSTIIRLINGLIPYYYKGRMDGQVKVLGHLTQEGNIYNMGSKVSSVFQNPRSQFFCVDVKSELAFGAENLNYDKDEIIKRIEDASHELKFEYLLDRTMFQLSGGEKQKIACASVSITDNPIVVLDEPSSNLDMHAVTELKAMIRYWKQKGKTVVIAEHRFRYLK
;
A
#
# COMPACT_ATOMS: atom_id res chain seq x y z
N ILE A 1 -7.74 -11.58 -11.41
CA ILE A 1 -6.48 -11.62 -10.65
C ILE A 1 -6.64 -12.72 -9.61
N ASN A 2 -5.71 -13.66 -9.58
CA ASN A 2 -5.72 -14.76 -8.63
C ASN A 2 -4.96 -14.38 -7.35
N GLU A 3 -5.20 -15.15 -6.29
CA GLU A 3 -4.51 -14.98 -5.01
C GLU A 3 -2.98 -15.18 -5.17
N GLY A 4 -2.18 -14.34 -4.51
CA GLY A 4 -0.72 -14.40 -4.56
C GLY A 4 -0.08 -13.89 -5.86
N GLU A 5 -0.87 -13.43 -6.83
CA GLU A 5 -0.32 -12.81 -8.05
C GLU A 5 0.22 -11.41 -7.81
N VAL A 6 1.26 -11.06 -8.58
CA VAL A 6 1.72 -9.68 -8.73
C VAL A 6 1.34 -9.23 -10.14
N VAL A 7 0.40 -8.29 -10.22
CA VAL A 7 -0.14 -7.77 -11.47
C VAL A 7 0.27 -6.32 -11.65
N VAL A 8 0.77 -5.98 -12.84
CA VAL A 8 1.15 -4.61 -13.20
C VAL A 8 0.19 -4.08 -14.26
N LEU A 9 -0.52 -3.02 -13.94
CA LEU A 9 -1.37 -2.26 -14.86
C LEU A 9 -0.51 -1.22 -15.57
N CYS A 10 -0.28 -1.43 -16.86
CA CYS A 10 0.55 -0.56 -17.67
C CYS A 10 -0.29 0.25 -18.66
N GLY A 11 0.15 1.45 -18.95
CA GLY A 11 -0.49 2.33 -19.92
C GLY A 11 -0.08 3.79 -19.72
N GLU A 12 -0.45 4.64 -20.67
CA GLU A 12 -0.19 6.07 -20.60
C GLU A 12 -0.91 6.75 -19.44
N SER A 13 -0.47 7.96 -19.09
CA SER A 13 -1.17 8.78 -18.10
C SER A 13 -2.60 9.04 -18.54
N GLY A 14 -3.56 8.96 -17.63
CA GLY A 14 -4.98 9.18 -17.92
C GLY A 14 -5.73 7.96 -18.50
N CYS A 15 -5.10 6.82 -18.79
CA CYS A 15 -5.77 5.63 -19.34
C CYS A 15 -6.63 4.84 -18.32
N GLY A 16 -6.80 5.33 -17.10
CA GLY A 16 -7.70 4.73 -16.10
C GLY A 16 -7.05 3.80 -15.08
N LYS A 17 -5.71 3.66 -15.01
CA LYS A 17 -5.03 2.78 -14.03
C LYS A 17 -5.40 3.10 -12.59
N SER A 18 -5.28 4.37 -12.19
CA SER A 18 -5.67 4.82 -10.83
C SER A 18 -7.17 4.62 -10.56
N THR A 19 -8.00 4.68 -11.60
CA THR A 19 -9.44 4.36 -11.46
C THR A 19 -9.65 2.90 -11.10
N ILE A 20 -8.90 1.98 -11.73
CA ILE A 20 -8.95 0.55 -11.38
C ILE A 20 -8.48 0.34 -9.94
N ILE A 21 -7.37 0.96 -9.53
CA ILE A 21 -6.90 0.91 -8.14
C ILE A 21 -7.98 1.39 -7.16
N ARG A 22 -8.64 2.53 -7.46
CA ARG A 22 -9.71 3.09 -6.64
C ARG A 22 -10.97 2.22 -6.57
N LEU A 23 -11.25 1.45 -7.61
CA LEU A 23 -12.33 0.46 -7.61
C LEU A 23 -11.97 -0.74 -6.70
N ILE A 24 -10.72 -1.19 -6.72
CA ILE A 24 -10.26 -2.32 -5.91
C ILE A 24 -10.25 -1.96 -4.41
N ASN A 25 -9.76 -0.78 -4.03
CA ASN A 25 -9.69 -0.37 -2.63
C ASN A 25 -10.98 0.27 -2.10
N GLY A 26 -12.04 0.35 -2.92
CA GLY A 26 -13.34 0.86 -2.51
C GLY A 26 -13.45 2.40 -2.44
N LEU A 27 -12.42 3.16 -2.84
CA LEU A 27 -12.56 4.61 -2.94
C LEU A 27 -13.59 5.03 -3.99
N ILE A 28 -13.85 4.19 -4.97
CA ILE A 28 -15.02 4.24 -5.84
C ILE A 28 -15.93 3.08 -5.44
N PRO A 29 -17.18 3.33 -5.08
CA PRO A 29 -17.95 4.59 -5.18
C PRO A 29 -17.99 5.43 -3.89
N TYR A 30 -17.34 5.03 -2.80
CA TYR A 30 -17.57 5.65 -1.49
C TYR A 30 -17.02 7.07 -1.34
N TYR A 31 -15.85 7.34 -1.89
CA TYR A 31 -15.21 8.65 -1.83
C TYR A 31 -15.38 9.43 -3.14
N TYR A 32 -15.11 8.77 -4.26
CA TYR A 32 -15.30 9.37 -5.60
C TYR A 32 -16.68 8.96 -6.12
N LYS A 33 -17.59 9.93 -6.19
CA LYS A 33 -18.94 9.72 -6.70
C LYS A 33 -18.94 9.75 -8.23
N GLY A 34 -19.82 8.93 -8.84
CA GLY A 34 -19.99 8.87 -10.29
C GLY A 34 -20.96 7.75 -10.67
N ARG A 35 -21.27 7.67 -11.95
CA ARG A 35 -22.03 6.54 -12.49
C ARG A 35 -21.08 5.36 -12.70
N MET A 36 -21.45 4.22 -12.18
CA MET A 36 -20.71 2.97 -12.33
C MET A 36 -21.65 1.90 -12.90
N ASP A 37 -21.32 1.38 -14.08
CA ASP A 37 -22.01 0.27 -14.71
C ASP A 37 -21.13 -0.99 -14.57
N GLY A 38 -21.71 -2.10 -14.15
CA GLY A 38 -20.99 -3.36 -13.88
C GLY A 38 -20.70 -3.61 -12.40
N GLN A 39 -19.86 -4.58 -12.14
CA GLN A 39 -19.55 -5.07 -10.79
C GLN A 39 -18.04 -5.21 -10.58
N VAL A 40 -17.56 -4.85 -9.39
CA VAL A 40 -16.20 -5.13 -8.92
C VAL A 40 -16.30 -6.05 -7.70
N LYS A 41 -15.61 -7.18 -7.74
CA LYS A 41 -15.53 -8.12 -6.62
C LYS A 41 -14.11 -8.19 -6.09
N VAL A 42 -13.97 -8.07 -4.78
CA VAL A 42 -12.70 -8.22 -4.05
C VAL A 42 -12.90 -9.28 -2.98
N LEU A 43 -12.13 -10.37 -3.05
CA LEU A 43 -12.30 -11.54 -2.18
C LEU A 43 -13.75 -12.06 -2.14
N GLY A 44 -14.40 -12.09 -3.30
CA GLY A 44 -15.79 -12.55 -3.43
C GLY A 44 -16.88 -11.54 -3.01
N HIS A 45 -16.50 -10.40 -2.42
CA HIS A 45 -17.44 -9.36 -2.00
C HIS A 45 -17.54 -8.25 -3.04
N LEU A 46 -18.76 -7.78 -3.30
CA LEU A 46 -18.99 -6.62 -4.17
C LEU A 46 -18.48 -5.35 -3.47
N THR A 47 -17.64 -4.56 -4.15
CA THR A 47 -17.14 -3.31 -3.57
C THR A 47 -18.22 -2.27 -3.39
N GLN A 48 -19.35 -2.38 -4.11
CA GLN A 48 -20.50 -1.50 -3.99
C GLN A 48 -21.39 -1.82 -2.77
N GLU A 49 -21.26 -3.04 -2.21
CA GLU A 49 -22.08 -3.51 -1.08
C GLU A 49 -21.22 -3.51 0.19
N GLY A 50 -21.49 -2.60 1.11
CA GLY A 50 -20.76 -2.52 2.36
C GLY A 50 -20.35 -1.08 2.71
N ASN A 51 -19.16 -0.94 3.27
CA ASN A 51 -18.56 0.35 3.59
C ASN A 51 -17.05 0.34 3.37
N ILE A 52 -16.44 1.52 3.38
CA ILE A 52 -15.01 1.68 3.14
C ILE A 52 -14.15 1.00 4.23
N TYR A 53 -14.66 0.88 5.45
CA TYR A 53 -13.97 0.18 6.54
C TYR A 53 -13.77 -1.31 6.22
N ASN A 54 -14.81 -1.96 5.67
CA ASN A 54 -14.73 -3.36 5.25
C ASN A 54 -13.74 -3.58 4.10
N MET A 55 -13.52 -2.57 3.27
CA MET A 55 -12.48 -2.63 2.23
C MET A 55 -11.10 -2.37 2.82
N GLY A 56 -10.97 -1.45 3.78
CA GLY A 56 -9.73 -1.14 4.47
C GLY A 56 -9.12 -2.32 5.23
N SER A 57 -9.94 -3.26 5.70
CA SER A 57 -9.48 -4.51 6.33
C SER A 57 -9.05 -5.61 5.33
N LYS A 58 -9.27 -5.41 4.03
CA LYS A 58 -8.94 -6.38 2.96
C LYS A 58 -7.86 -5.88 2.02
N VAL A 59 -7.81 -4.58 1.80
CA VAL A 59 -6.94 -3.95 0.80
C VAL A 59 -6.14 -2.84 1.44
N SER A 60 -4.83 -3.00 1.46
CA SER A 60 -3.89 -1.92 1.81
C SER A 60 -3.52 -1.12 0.57
N SER A 61 -3.37 0.19 0.71
CA SER A 61 -3.08 1.08 -0.42
C SER A 61 -1.82 1.90 -0.18
N VAL A 62 -0.98 1.99 -1.21
CA VAL A 62 0.13 2.94 -1.28
C VAL A 62 -0.17 3.92 -2.41
N PHE A 63 -0.31 5.20 -2.07
CA PHE A 63 -0.66 6.24 -3.02
C PHE A 63 0.58 6.84 -3.71
N GLN A 64 0.39 7.46 -4.86
CA GLN A 64 1.43 8.09 -5.67
C GLN A 64 2.27 9.12 -4.90
N ASN A 65 1.64 9.89 -4.01
CA ASN A 65 2.33 10.84 -3.16
C ASN A 65 2.32 10.34 -1.70
N PRO A 66 3.42 9.77 -1.20
CA PRO A 66 3.46 9.27 0.18
C PRO A 66 3.22 10.35 1.22
N ARG A 67 3.55 11.62 0.93
CA ARG A 67 3.33 12.72 1.87
C ARG A 67 1.86 12.97 2.20
N SER A 68 0.95 12.67 1.26
CA SER A 68 -0.50 12.82 1.48
C SER A 68 -1.11 11.64 2.21
N GLN A 69 -0.33 10.58 2.47
CA GLN A 69 -0.78 9.36 3.13
C GLN A 69 -0.51 9.37 4.64
N PHE A 70 0.44 10.19 5.11
CA PHE A 70 0.87 10.19 6.50
C PHE A 70 -0.05 11.00 7.41
N PHE A 71 -0.36 10.43 8.56
CA PHE A 71 -1.21 11.01 9.59
C PHE A 71 -0.43 11.34 10.87
N CYS A 72 0.70 10.66 11.11
CA CYS A 72 1.47 10.78 12.34
C CYS A 72 2.76 11.60 12.13
N VAL A 73 3.30 12.10 13.24
CA VAL A 73 4.53 12.92 13.23
C VAL A 73 5.77 12.05 13.26
N ASP A 74 5.73 10.91 13.92
CA ASP A 74 6.84 9.98 14.06
C ASP A 74 6.59 8.65 13.33
N VAL A 75 7.68 7.96 13.02
CA VAL A 75 7.65 6.73 12.21
C VAL A 75 6.93 5.59 12.92
N LYS A 76 7.14 5.41 14.23
CA LYS A 76 6.52 4.29 14.97
C LYS A 76 4.99 4.44 15.00
N SER A 77 4.51 5.64 15.29
CA SER A 77 3.06 5.94 15.29
C SER A 77 2.47 5.78 13.90
N GLU A 78 3.17 6.20 12.85
CA GLU A 78 2.70 6.02 11.47
C GLU A 78 2.60 4.54 11.08
N LEU A 79 3.55 3.72 11.48
CA LEU A 79 3.53 2.28 11.23
C LEU A 79 2.39 1.58 12.00
N ALA A 80 2.12 2.02 13.23
CA ALA A 80 1.07 1.47 14.08
C ALA A 80 -0.34 1.86 13.62
N PHE A 81 -0.49 3.05 13.03
CA PHE A 81 -1.78 3.71 12.76
C PHE A 81 -2.81 2.80 12.06
N GLY A 82 -2.41 2.08 11.02
CA GLY A 82 -3.31 1.20 10.28
C GLY A 82 -3.82 0.01 11.12
N ALA A 83 -2.93 -0.59 11.89
CA ALA A 83 -3.25 -1.74 12.74
C ALA A 83 -4.09 -1.32 13.96
N GLU A 84 -3.82 -0.15 14.55
CA GLU A 84 -4.64 0.43 15.61
C GLU A 84 -6.08 0.67 15.14
N ASN A 85 -6.28 1.22 13.94
CA ASN A 85 -7.60 1.41 13.35
C ASN A 85 -8.34 0.09 13.08
N LEU A 86 -7.62 -1.01 12.92
CA LEU A 86 -8.17 -2.37 12.79
C LEU A 86 -8.31 -3.08 14.13
N ASN A 87 -8.09 -2.39 15.24
CA ASN A 87 -8.17 -2.90 16.62
C ASN A 87 -7.23 -4.09 16.91
N TYR A 88 -6.01 -4.06 16.36
CA TYR A 88 -4.98 -5.04 16.73
C TYR A 88 -4.50 -4.78 18.16
N ASP A 89 -4.08 -5.85 18.84
CA ASP A 89 -3.49 -5.74 20.17
C ASP A 89 -2.16 -4.98 20.12
N LYS A 90 -1.87 -4.19 21.16
CA LYS A 90 -0.67 -3.35 21.23
C LYS A 90 0.62 -4.16 21.11
N ASP A 91 0.70 -5.29 21.80
CA ASP A 91 1.91 -6.11 21.81
C ASP A 91 2.11 -6.78 20.44
N GLU A 92 1.01 -7.13 19.77
CA GLU A 92 1.04 -7.62 18.39
C GLU A 92 1.54 -6.55 17.43
N ILE A 93 1.07 -5.30 17.56
CA ILE A 93 1.52 -4.18 16.71
C ILE A 93 3.03 -3.96 16.87
N ILE A 94 3.51 -3.89 18.11
CA ILE A 94 4.94 -3.71 18.41
C ILE A 94 5.76 -4.82 17.74
N LYS A 95 5.37 -6.07 17.94
CA LYS A 95 6.06 -7.22 17.35
C LYS A 95 6.08 -7.16 15.83
N ARG A 96 4.95 -6.82 15.19
CA ARG A 96 4.87 -6.70 13.73
C ARG A 96 5.77 -5.58 13.18
N ILE A 97 5.88 -4.46 13.90
CA ILE A 97 6.80 -3.37 13.53
C ILE A 97 8.24 -3.83 13.65
N GLU A 98 8.62 -4.51 14.74
CA GLU A 98 9.96 -5.04 14.94
C GLU A 98 10.33 -6.06 13.84
N ASP A 99 9.47 -7.05 13.60
CA ASP A 99 9.67 -8.08 12.57
C ASP A 99 9.82 -7.44 11.18
N ALA A 100 8.91 -6.54 10.79
CA ALA A 100 8.96 -5.87 9.51
C ALA A 100 10.18 -4.95 9.36
N SER A 101 10.56 -4.24 10.43
CA SER A 101 11.71 -3.34 10.39
C SER A 101 13.00 -4.11 10.16
N HIS A 102 13.16 -5.27 10.80
CA HIS A 102 14.30 -6.14 10.64
C HIS A 102 14.34 -6.79 9.25
N GLU A 103 13.21 -7.38 8.79
CA GLU A 103 13.14 -8.04 7.48
C GLU A 103 13.37 -7.07 6.31
N LEU A 104 12.86 -5.84 6.43
CA LEU A 104 12.94 -4.80 5.39
C LEU A 104 14.07 -3.78 5.62
N LYS A 105 14.88 -3.99 6.68
CA LYS A 105 16.08 -3.21 7.01
C LYS A 105 15.81 -1.71 7.12
N PHE A 106 14.88 -1.33 7.99
CA PHE A 106 14.59 0.08 8.26
C PHE A 106 14.57 0.44 9.76
N GLU A 107 15.17 -0.39 10.63
CA GLU A 107 15.24 -0.15 12.06
C GLU A 107 15.81 1.24 12.39
N TYR A 108 16.78 1.71 11.58
CA TYR A 108 17.40 3.02 11.73
C TYR A 108 16.46 4.22 11.54
N LEU A 109 15.25 3.98 11.04
CA LEU A 109 14.21 4.99 10.83
C LEU A 109 13.21 5.08 12.00
N LEU A 110 13.11 4.04 12.84
CA LEU A 110 12.04 3.92 13.83
C LEU A 110 11.95 5.07 14.83
N ASP A 111 13.08 5.68 15.19
CA ASP A 111 13.14 6.78 16.16
C ASP A 111 13.17 8.18 15.49
N ARG A 112 12.91 8.23 14.17
CA ARG A 112 12.87 9.49 13.43
C ARG A 112 11.46 10.07 13.35
N THR A 113 11.40 11.38 13.12
CA THR A 113 10.16 12.03 12.70
C THR A 113 10.00 11.95 11.19
N MET A 114 8.75 11.98 10.71
CA MET A 114 8.43 11.95 9.29
C MET A 114 9.03 13.13 8.52
N PHE A 115 9.30 14.24 9.19
CA PHE A 115 9.95 15.43 8.60
C PHE A 115 11.43 15.23 8.28
N GLN A 116 12.10 14.36 9.03
CA GLN A 116 13.53 14.05 8.87
C GLN A 116 13.80 13.06 7.73
N LEU A 117 12.74 12.46 7.16
CA LEU A 117 12.88 11.45 6.13
C LEU A 117 13.03 12.07 4.74
N SER A 118 13.94 11.51 3.94
CA SER A 118 14.03 11.74 2.50
C SER A 118 12.80 11.21 1.76
N GLY A 119 12.65 11.56 0.48
CA GLY A 119 11.54 11.05 -0.34
C GLY A 119 11.51 9.53 -0.45
N GLY A 120 12.66 8.89 -0.64
CA GLY A 120 12.78 7.43 -0.69
C GLY A 120 12.46 6.75 0.65
N GLU A 121 12.97 7.31 1.77
CA GLU A 121 12.65 6.82 3.11
C GLU A 121 11.15 6.96 3.42
N LYS A 122 10.51 8.05 3.01
CA LYS A 122 9.04 8.21 3.11
C LYS A 122 8.30 7.12 2.34
N GLN A 123 8.72 6.86 1.11
CA GLN A 123 8.13 5.78 0.31
C GLN A 123 8.32 4.42 1.00
N LYS A 124 9.50 4.18 1.57
CA LYS A 124 9.80 2.97 2.33
C LYS A 124 8.87 2.80 3.53
N ILE A 125 8.66 3.86 4.32
CA ILE A 125 7.73 3.83 5.46
C ILE A 125 6.27 3.66 5.00
N ALA A 126 5.84 4.33 3.92
CA ALA A 126 4.50 4.15 3.36
C ALA A 126 4.26 2.70 2.89
N CYS A 127 5.26 2.05 2.32
CA CYS A 127 5.20 0.63 1.99
C CYS A 127 5.27 -0.26 3.23
N ALA A 128 6.08 0.10 4.23
CA ALA A 128 6.19 -0.66 5.46
C ALA A 128 4.88 -0.64 6.26
N SER A 129 4.18 0.50 6.34
CA SER A 129 2.91 0.61 7.08
C SER A 129 1.85 -0.37 6.59
N VAL A 130 1.79 -0.64 5.26
CA VAL A 130 0.87 -1.65 4.71
C VAL A 130 1.32 -3.10 4.99
N SER A 131 2.55 -3.30 5.46
CA SER A 131 3.02 -4.63 5.88
C SER A 131 2.64 -4.96 7.32
N ILE A 132 2.38 -3.95 8.15
CA ILE A 132 1.98 -4.14 9.55
C ILE A 132 0.56 -4.69 9.65
N THR A 133 -0.35 -4.24 8.79
CA THR A 133 -1.67 -4.84 8.62
C THR A 133 -1.57 -6.14 7.83
N ASP A 134 -2.31 -7.16 8.20
CA ASP A 134 -2.24 -8.46 7.52
C ASP A 134 -3.24 -8.56 6.34
N ASN A 135 -3.49 -7.45 5.69
CA ASN A 135 -4.40 -7.40 4.55
C ASN A 135 -3.87 -8.26 3.38
N PRO A 136 -4.71 -9.12 2.80
CA PRO A 136 -4.27 -10.05 1.74
C PRO A 136 -3.98 -9.37 0.40
N ILE A 137 -4.47 -8.15 0.19
CA ILE A 137 -4.30 -7.42 -1.07
C ILE A 137 -3.56 -6.11 -0.80
N VAL A 138 -2.56 -5.83 -1.62
CA VAL A 138 -1.83 -4.55 -1.64
C VAL A 138 -2.00 -3.91 -3.01
N VAL A 139 -2.43 -2.66 -3.04
CA VAL A 139 -2.52 -1.86 -4.27
C VAL A 139 -1.57 -0.68 -4.21
N LEU A 140 -0.86 -0.43 -5.31
CA LEU A 140 0.10 0.67 -5.42
C LEU A 140 -0.23 1.51 -6.65
N ASP A 141 -0.37 2.81 -6.45
CA ASP A 141 -0.62 3.77 -7.52
C ASP A 141 0.65 4.58 -7.80
N GLU A 142 1.30 4.30 -8.92
CA GLU A 142 2.56 4.91 -9.40
C GLU A 142 3.67 4.99 -8.32
N PRO A 143 3.97 3.88 -7.62
CA PRO A 143 4.86 3.90 -6.46
C PRO A 143 6.31 4.26 -6.79
N SER A 144 6.73 4.15 -8.06
CA SER A 144 8.09 4.50 -8.50
C SER A 144 8.24 5.96 -8.93
N SER A 145 7.15 6.73 -8.93
CA SER A 145 7.18 8.14 -9.30
C SER A 145 8.09 8.92 -8.32
N ASN A 146 9.04 9.68 -8.84
CA ASN A 146 10.00 10.48 -8.06
C ASN A 146 11.00 9.68 -7.20
N LEU A 147 11.17 8.38 -7.44
CA LEU A 147 12.20 7.58 -6.78
C LEU A 147 13.50 7.55 -7.60
N ASP A 148 14.62 7.59 -6.89
CA ASP A 148 15.93 7.26 -7.44
C ASP A 148 16.09 5.73 -7.61
N MET A 149 17.19 5.29 -8.24
CA MET A 149 17.43 3.87 -8.51
C MET A 149 17.59 3.03 -7.24
N HIS A 150 18.08 3.62 -6.15
CA HIS A 150 18.23 2.92 -4.88
C HIS A 150 16.84 2.66 -4.27
N ALA A 151 16.01 3.68 -4.17
CA ALA A 151 14.64 3.57 -3.65
C ALA A 151 13.75 2.64 -4.52
N VAL A 152 13.95 2.61 -5.83
CA VAL A 152 13.31 1.62 -6.73
C VAL A 152 13.73 0.19 -6.37
N THR A 153 15.00 -0.04 -6.05
CA THR A 153 15.49 -1.37 -5.65
C THR A 153 14.86 -1.80 -4.31
N GLU A 154 14.73 -0.88 -3.37
CA GLU A 154 14.03 -1.13 -2.10
C GLU A 154 12.54 -1.44 -2.31
N LEU A 155 11.85 -0.68 -3.18
CA LEU A 155 10.46 -0.96 -3.56
C LEU A 155 10.30 -2.36 -4.15
N LYS A 156 11.22 -2.79 -5.03
CA LYS A 156 11.21 -4.17 -5.55
C LYS A 156 11.38 -5.22 -4.45
N ALA A 157 12.25 -4.95 -3.47
CA ALA A 157 12.43 -5.86 -2.33
C ALA A 157 11.13 -5.98 -1.51
N MET A 158 10.42 -4.89 -1.30
CA MET A 158 9.12 -4.90 -0.61
C MET A 158 8.03 -5.66 -1.39
N ILE A 159 7.95 -5.48 -2.72
CA ILE A 159 7.01 -6.23 -3.56
C ILE A 159 7.31 -7.74 -3.49
N ARG A 160 8.59 -8.13 -3.53
CA ARG A 160 9.00 -9.53 -3.36
C ARG A 160 8.65 -10.07 -1.98
N TYR A 161 8.85 -9.28 -0.94
CA TYR A 161 8.47 -9.62 0.42
C TYR A 161 6.96 -9.91 0.52
N TRP A 162 6.10 -9.03 0.01
CA TRP A 162 4.65 -9.27 0.02
C TRP A 162 4.26 -10.51 -0.77
N LYS A 163 4.89 -10.74 -1.93
CA LYS A 163 4.68 -11.96 -2.73
C LYS A 163 5.04 -13.21 -1.93
N GLN A 164 6.19 -13.21 -1.23
CA GLN A 164 6.63 -14.33 -0.40
C GLN A 164 5.67 -14.60 0.78
N LYS A 165 5.04 -13.55 1.31
CA LYS A 165 3.98 -13.66 2.33
C LYS A 165 2.61 -14.07 1.73
N GLY A 166 2.52 -14.39 0.45
CA GLY A 166 1.29 -14.83 -0.23
C GLY A 166 0.31 -13.71 -0.57
N LYS A 167 0.70 -12.44 -0.43
CA LYS A 167 -0.19 -11.31 -0.74
C LYS A 167 -0.38 -11.14 -2.24
N THR A 168 -1.58 -10.75 -2.64
CA THR A 168 -1.88 -10.32 -4.01
C THR A 168 -1.50 -8.85 -4.16
N VAL A 169 -0.70 -8.52 -5.15
CA VAL A 169 -0.20 -7.15 -5.35
C VAL A 169 -0.65 -6.62 -6.70
N VAL A 170 -1.31 -5.46 -6.72
CA VAL A 170 -1.71 -4.78 -7.96
C VAL A 170 -1.02 -3.43 -8.03
N ILE A 171 -0.25 -3.21 -9.08
CA ILE A 171 0.58 -2.03 -9.26
C ILE A 171 0.11 -1.28 -10.50
N ALA A 172 -0.31 -0.04 -10.36
CA ALA A 172 -0.49 0.86 -11.49
C ALA A 172 0.84 1.59 -11.76
N GLU A 173 1.39 1.46 -12.97
CA GLU A 173 2.68 2.05 -13.31
C GLU A 173 2.73 2.47 -14.78
N HIS A 174 3.37 3.56 -15.07
CA HIS A 174 3.60 3.99 -16.46
C HIS A 174 5.05 3.80 -16.91
N ARG A 175 5.99 3.66 -15.97
CA ARG A 175 7.42 3.46 -16.23
C ARG A 175 7.83 2.00 -16.04
N PHE A 176 7.38 1.14 -16.94
CA PHE A 176 7.61 -0.30 -16.90
C PHE A 176 9.08 -0.73 -16.71
N ARG A 177 10.00 0.12 -17.11
CA ARG A 177 11.45 -0.15 -17.06
C ARG A 177 11.95 -0.39 -15.64
N TYR A 178 11.25 0.11 -14.62
CA TYR A 178 11.67 0.02 -13.23
C TYR A 178 11.18 -1.22 -12.48
N LEU A 179 10.26 -2.00 -13.07
CA LEU A 179 9.69 -3.18 -12.39
C LEU A 179 10.20 -4.54 -12.95
N LYS A 180 11.05 -4.51 -13.95
CA LYS A 180 11.74 -5.70 -14.48
C LYS A 180 12.82 -6.22 -13.55
#